data_6ebf629dfc6dbc71192db7817c9ec327
#
_entry.id   6ebf629dfc6dbc71192db7817c9ec327
#
_cell.length_a   1.000
_cell.length_b   1.000
_cell.length_c   1.000
_cell.angle_alpha   90.00
_cell.angle_beta   90.00
_cell.angle_gamma   90.00
#
_symmetry.space_group_name_H-M   'P 1'
#
loop_
_entity.id
_entity.type
_entity.pdbx_description
1 polymer ?
#
loop_
_entity_poly.entity_id
_entity_poly.type
_entity_poly.pdbx_seq_one_letter_code
_entity_poly.pdbx_strand_id
1 'polypeptide(L)'
;MGEPANVWITRVPDEAVAGALAWTDPSLPLAGLTLAVKDNTDVAGLPTTAGCPAYAYRPGTSAPVVQRLVDAGAVVVGKTNMDQFATGLTGSRSPYGACASVLDAERVSGGSSSGSAVAVAAGMATAALGTDTAGSGRVPAACNGIVGLKPSPGLLPVAGIVPACRTLDCPSLFTRTVGEAERLLAVFAPEAFSPGARARRGLRVGVADEGSRLPLHPGADAAYGATVAAVAAGDGVDVVPVDLGPLFAVGDLLYGGAWVAERYHAVGAFIEAHPARSTPSWRRSSSGPGA
;
A
#
# COMPACT_ATOMS: atom_id res chain seq x y z
N MET A 1 -3.86 24.66 4.26
CA MET A 1 -2.59 24.09 3.78
C MET A 1 -2.76 23.82 2.29
N GLY A 2 -1.73 24.08 1.46
CA GLY A 2 -1.79 23.75 0.02
C GLY A 2 -1.80 22.24 -0.22
N GLU A 3 -2.10 21.82 -1.46
CA GLU A 3 -2.08 20.43 -1.89
C GLU A 3 -0.67 19.84 -1.71
N PRO A 4 -0.50 18.66 -1.08
CA PRO A 4 0.81 18.04 -0.92
C PRO A 4 1.49 17.78 -2.27
N ALA A 5 2.81 18.04 -2.33
CA ALA A 5 3.58 17.89 -3.55
C ALA A 5 3.83 16.41 -3.90
N ASN A 6 4.03 16.15 -5.20
CA ASN A 6 4.48 14.87 -5.73
C ASN A 6 3.56 13.65 -5.45
N VAL A 7 2.28 13.88 -5.17
CA VAL A 7 1.32 12.80 -4.87
C VAL A 7 0.95 12.01 -6.12
N TRP A 8 0.82 12.71 -7.25
CA TRP A 8 0.33 12.15 -8.51
C TRP A 8 1.47 11.98 -9.54
N ILE A 9 1.46 10.87 -10.25
CA ILE A 9 2.21 10.68 -11.51
C ILE A 9 1.31 11.03 -12.69
N THR A 10 0.04 10.63 -12.62
CA THR A 10 -0.97 10.99 -13.63
C THR A 10 -2.26 11.33 -12.92
N ARG A 11 -2.88 12.47 -13.21
CA ARG A 11 -4.17 12.88 -12.66
C ARG A 11 -5.23 12.87 -13.76
N VAL A 12 -6.41 12.36 -13.43
CA VAL A 12 -7.60 12.51 -14.29
C VAL A 12 -8.12 13.93 -14.11
N PRO A 13 -8.50 14.66 -15.20
CA PRO A 13 -9.06 15.98 -15.07
C PRO A 13 -10.30 16.01 -14.19
N ASP A 14 -10.42 17.04 -13.35
CA ASP A 14 -11.50 17.14 -12.36
C ASP A 14 -12.89 17.13 -13.00
N GLU A 15 -13.04 17.71 -14.19
CA GLU A 15 -14.30 17.69 -14.96
C GLU A 15 -14.68 16.25 -15.38
N ALA A 16 -13.70 15.44 -15.78
CA ALA A 16 -13.94 14.03 -16.13
C ALA A 16 -14.33 13.21 -14.90
N VAL A 17 -13.69 13.47 -13.74
CA VAL A 17 -14.05 12.86 -12.47
C VAL A 17 -15.47 13.24 -12.06
N ALA A 18 -15.80 14.52 -12.11
CA ALA A 18 -17.14 15.02 -11.77
C ALA A 18 -18.22 14.44 -12.69
N GLY A 19 -17.93 14.37 -14.00
CA GLY A 19 -18.80 13.70 -14.97
C GLY A 19 -19.02 12.24 -14.64
N ALA A 20 -17.95 11.47 -14.36
CA ALA A 20 -18.05 10.05 -14.01
C ALA A 20 -18.86 9.84 -12.72
N LEU A 21 -18.64 10.66 -11.69
CA LEU A 21 -19.41 10.60 -10.43
C LEU A 21 -20.91 10.87 -10.67
N ALA A 22 -21.24 11.82 -11.53
CA ALA A 22 -22.63 12.16 -11.84
C ALA A 22 -23.37 11.04 -12.63
N TRP A 23 -22.64 10.23 -13.39
CA TRP A 23 -23.19 9.11 -14.17
C TRP A 23 -23.15 7.77 -13.43
N THR A 24 -22.51 7.69 -12.27
CA THR A 24 -22.44 6.48 -11.46
C THR A 24 -23.82 6.16 -10.88
N ASP A 25 -24.26 4.91 -11.03
CA ASP A 25 -25.52 4.43 -10.42
C ASP A 25 -25.41 4.55 -8.88
N PRO A 26 -26.28 5.35 -8.24
CA PRO A 26 -26.23 5.58 -6.80
C PRO A 26 -26.55 4.33 -5.96
N SER A 27 -27.08 3.28 -6.56
CA SER A 27 -27.38 2.01 -5.88
C SER A 27 -26.15 1.12 -5.72
N LEU A 28 -25.04 1.41 -6.42
CA LEU A 28 -23.80 0.64 -6.31
C LEU A 28 -23.12 0.83 -4.96
N PRO A 29 -22.49 -0.21 -4.40
CA PRO A 29 -21.94 -0.19 -3.04
C PRO A 29 -20.82 0.85 -2.82
N LEU A 30 -20.12 1.26 -3.88
CA LEU A 30 -19.06 2.27 -3.83
C LEU A 30 -19.43 3.56 -4.58
N ALA A 31 -20.70 3.78 -4.91
CA ALA A 31 -21.16 5.00 -5.54
C ALA A 31 -20.71 6.25 -4.75
N GLY A 32 -20.18 7.27 -5.45
CA GLY A 32 -19.64 8.49 -4.86
C GLY A 32 -18.21 8.37 -4.32
N LEU A 33 -17.60 7.18 -4.36
CA LEU A 33 -16.22 6.97 -3.91
C LEU A 33 -15.22 7.34 -5.01
N THR A 34 -14.24 8.18 -4.68
CA THR A 34 -13.09 8.46 -5.54
C THR A 34 -11.92 7.55 -5.17
N LEU A 35 -11.28 6.95 -6.20
CA LEU A 35 -10.23 5.95 -6.05
C LEU A 35 -8.91 6.42 -6.66
N ALA A 36 -7.88 6.61 -5.85
CA ALA A 36 -6.52 6.79 -6.30
C ALA A 36 -5.85 5.42 -6.50
N VAL A 37 -5.06 5.24 -7.56
CA VAL A 37 -4.46 3.94 -7.89
C VAL A 37 -2.94 4.06 -7.96
N LYS A 38 -2.21 3.24 -7.20
CA LYS A 38 -0.74 3.19 -7.26
C LYS A 38 -0.25 2.93 -8.67
N ASP A 39 0.81 3.60 -9.07
CA ASP A 39 1.24 3.65 -10.47
C ASP A 39 1.83 2.34 -11.02
N ASN A 40 2.04 1.32 -10.19
CA ASN A 40 2.37 -0.03 -10.68
C ASN A 40 1.14 -0.88 -11.03
N THR A 41 -0.07 -0.35 -10.93
CA THR A 41 -1.32 -1.08 -11.19
C THR A 41 -2.00 -0.51 -12.44
N ASP A 42 -2.38 -1.36 -13.37
CA ASP A 42 -2.98 -0.98 -14.64
C ASP A 42 -4.38 -0.39 -14.47
N VAL A 43 -4.57 0.75 -15.12
CA VAL A 43 -5.88 1.40 -15.31
C VAL A 43 -6.02 1.68 -16.81
N ALA A 44 -7.07 1.16 -17.44
CA ALA A 44 -7.31 1.33 -18.88
C ALA A 44 -7.20 2.81 -19.31
N GLY A 45 -6.39 3.06 -20.33
CA GLY A 45 -6.21 4.41 -20.88
C GLY A 45 -5.28 5.35 -20.10
N LEU A 46 -4.90 5.03 -18.85
CA LEU A 46 -3.90 5.79 -18.09
C LEU A 46 -2.52 5.11 -18.18
N PRO A 47 -1.41 5.87 -18.23
CA PRO A 47 -0.08 5.26 -18.25
C PRO A 47 0.21 4.52 -16.93
N THR A 48 0.93 3.40 -17.05
CA THR A 48 1.57 2.67 -15.95
C THR A 48 3.07 2.83 -16.10
N THR A 49 3.73 3.43 -15.09
CA THR A 49 5.18 3.66 -15.12
C THR A 49 5.93 2.89 -14.03
N ALA A 50 5.24 2.38 -13.04
CA ALA A 50 5.82 1.76 -11.85
C ALA A 50 6.87 2.66 -11.15
N GLY A 51 6.66 3.99 -11.15
CA GLY A 51 7.61 4.96 -10.64
C GLY A 51 8.88 5.11 -11.49
N CYS A 52 8.85 4.72 -12.78
CA CYS A 52 9.95 4.84 -13.73
C CYS A 52 9.45 5.39 -15.07
N PRO A 53 9.70 6.68 -15.43
CA PRO A 53 9.18 7.26 -16.67
C PRO A 53 9.53 6.48 -17.93
N ALA A 54 10.73 5.87 -17.98
CA ALA A 54 11.18 5.10 -19.12
C ALA A 54 10.51 3.72 -19.25
N TYR A 55 9.81 3.26 -18.22
CA TYR A 55 9.06 2.00 -18.21
C TYR A 55 7.62 2.18 -18.71
N ALA A 56 7.19 3.41 -18.96
CA ALA A 56 5.81 3.76 -19.26
C ALA A 56 5.19 2.96 -20.41
N TYR A 57 4.00 2.41 -20.19
CA TYR A 57 3.11 1.85 -21.20
C TYR A 57 1.66 2.23 -20.91
N ARG A 58 0.78 2.09 -21.89
CA ARG A 58 -0.67 2.31 -21.72
C ARG A 58 -1.41 0.98 -21.80
N PRO A 59 -1.98 0.48 -20.71
CA PRO A 59 -2.79 -0.73 -20.72
C PRO A 59 -4.12 -0.50 -21.45
N GLY A 60 -4.54 -1.49 -22.24
CA GLY A 60 -5.86 -1.48 -22.90
C GLY A 60 -7.00 -1.89 -21.96
N THR A 61 -6.67 -2.56 -20.85
CA THR A 61 -7.62 -3.05 -19.84
C THR A 61 -7.11 -2.70 -18.44
N SER A 62 -8.03 -2.48 -17.51
CA SER A 62 -7.68 -2.30 -16.10
C SER A 62 -7.32 -3.62 -15.44
N ALA A 63 -6.43 -3.58 -14.46
CA ALA A 63 -6.20 -4.71 -13.57
C ALA A 63 -7.52 -5.17 -12.94
N PRO A 64 -7.78 -6.49 -12.80
CA PRO A 64 -9.05 -6.99 -12.25
C PRO A 64 -9.40 -6.43 -10.87
N VAL A 65 -8.40 -6.12 -10.05
CA VAL A 65 -8.61 -5.48 -8.75
C VAL A 65 -9.17 -4.07 -8.89
N VAL A 66 -8.75 -3.30 -9.89
CA VAL A 66 -9.29 -1.97 -10.20
C VAL A 66 -10.67 -2.09 -10.82
N GLN A 67 -10.82 -3.00 -11.82
CA GLN A 67 -12.08 -3.15 -12.54
C GLN A 67 -13.24 -3.50 -11.60
N ARG A 68 -13.02 -4.40 -10.64
CA ARG A 68 -14.06 -4.75 -9.66
C ARG A 68 -14.50 -3.57 -8.80
N LEU A 69 -13.56 -2.70 -8.40
CA LEU A 69 -13.90 -1.49 -7.63
C LEU A 69 -14.67 -0.48 -8.49
N VAL A 70 -14.30 -0.35 -9.76
CA VAL A 70 -15.00 0.52 -10.72
C VAL A 70 -16.41 -0.03 -11.01
N ASP A 71 -16.56 -1.32 -11.25
CA ASP A 71 -17.86 -1.98 -11.45
C ASP A 71 -18.78 -1.85 -10.22
N ALA A 72 -18.18 -1.74 -9.03
CA ALA A 72 -18.88 -1.46 -7.78
C ALA A 72 -19.22 0.03 -7.57
N GLY A 73 -18.85 0.92 -8.50
CA GLY A 73 -19.20 2.33 -8.48
C GLY A 73 -18.09 3.30 -8.07
N ALA A 74 -16.85 2.83 -7.86
CA ALA A 74 -15.73 3.72 -7.58
C ALA A 74 -15.24 4.44 -8.84
N VAL A 75 -14.89 5.73 -8.73
CA VAL A 75 -14.37 6.54 -9.83
C VAL A 75 -12.87 6.76 -9.66
N VAL A 76 -12.07 6.33 -10.65
CA VAL A 76 -10.61 6.53 -10.63
C VAL A 76 -10.28 8.00 -10.85
N VAL A 77 -9.46 8.58 -9.95
CA VAL A 77 -9.03 10.00 -9.99
C VAL A 77 -7.57 10.18 -10.45
N GLY A 78 -6.79 9.11 -10.53
CA GLY A 78 -5.41 9.19 -11.02
C GLY A 78 -4.52 8.06 -10.56
N LYS A 79 -3.26 8.12 -11.04
CA LYS A 79 -2.16 7.21 -10.71
C LYS A 79 -1.22 7.90 -9.72
N THR A 80 -0.97 7.26 -8.60
CA THR A 80 -0.22 7.86 -7.49
C THR A 80 1.26 7.49 -7.51
N ASN A 81 2.05 8.39 -6.98
CA ASN A 81 3.49 8.23 -6.81
C ASN A 81 3.84 7.05 -5.89
N MET A 82 5.05 6.53 -6.09
CA MET A 82 5.53 5.33 -5.41
C MET A 82 7.06 5.24 -5.45
N ASP A 83 7.67 4.50 -4.53
CA ASP A 83 9.06 4.07 -4.70
C ASP A 83 9.17 3.22 -5.97
N GLN A 84 10.20 3.50 -6.78
CA GLN A 84 10.41 2.88 -8.08
C GLN A 84 10.37 1.34 -8.01
N PHE A 85 9.58 0.71 -8.88
CA PHE A 85 9.32 -0.74 -8.93
C PHE A 85 8.89 -1.33 -7.58
N ALA A 86 8.17 -0.54 -6.76
CA ALA A 86 7.72 -0.90 -5.42
C ALA A 86 8.85 -1.33 -4.46
N THR A 87 10.10 -0.90 -4.73
CA THR A 87 11.30 -1.26 -3.97
C THR A 87 11.71 -0.14 -3.03
N GLY A 88 11.12 -0.13 -1.85
CA GLY A 88 11.38 0.84 -0.78
C GLY A 88 10.25 0.87 0.25
N LEU A 89 10.52 1.47 1.41
CA LEU A 89 9.54 1.67 2.48
C LEU A 89 9.46 3.12 2.96
N THR A 90 10.18 4.03 2.30
CA THR A 90 10.27 5.44 2.74
C THR A 90 9.46 6.40 1.87
N GLY A 91 9.12 6.03 0.63
CA GLY A 91 8.48 6.93 -0.33
C GLY A 91 9.46 7.96 -0.94
N SER A 92 10.77 7.79 -0.71
CA SER A 92 11.80 8.72 -1.17
C SER A 92 12.55 8.25 -2.44
N ARG A 93 12.20 7.09 -2.98
CA ARG A 93 12.89 6.47 -4.12
C ARG A 93 12.12 6.64 -5.43
N SER A 94 11.58 7.82 -5.63
CA SER A 94 10.83 8.15 -6.86
C SER A 94 11.53 9.23 -7.67
N PRO A 95 11.69 9.05 -8.99
CA PRO A 95 12.19 10.10 -9.87
C PRO A 95 11.19 11.24 -10.07
N TYR A 96 9.93 11.07 -9.66
CA TYR A 96 8.92 12.12 -9.68
C TYR A 96 8.96 13.03 -8.42
N GLY A 97 9.95 12.83 -7.54
CA GLY A 97 10.05 13.49 -6.24
C GLY A 97 9.41 12.70 -5.11
N ALA A 98 9.77 13.03 -3.88
CA ALA A 98 9.21 12.38 -2.69
C ALA A 98 7.95 13.08 -2.21
N CYS A 99 6.98 12.32 -1.69
CA CYS A 99 5.92 12.86 -0.85
C CYS A 99 6.42 13.03 0.59
N ALA A 100 5.93 14.04 1.30
CA ALA A 100 6.06 14.15 2.75
C ALA A 100 4.84 13.54 3.45
N SER A 101 4.99 13.19 4.73
CA SER A 101 3.87 12.83 5.58
C SER A 101 2.92 14.04 5.76
N VAL A 102 1.60 13.79 5.79
CA VAL A 102 0.61 14.84 6.09
C VAL A 102 0.61 15.25 7.57
N LEU A 103 1.16 14.41 8.45
CA LEU A 103 1.25 14.66 9.88
C LEU A 103 2.45 15.54 10.24
N ASP A 104 3.53 15.46 9.45
CA ASP A 104 4.75 16.20 9.67
C ASP A 104 5.53 16.28 8.34
N ALA A 105 5.61 17.47 7.76
CA ALA A 105 6.26 17.70 6.48
C ALA A 105 7.78 17.43 6.47
N GLU A 106 8.42 17.37 7.64
CA GLU A 106 9.84 17.01 7.80
C GLU A 106 10.07 15.49 7.77
N ARG A 107 8.99 14.69 7.78
CA ARG A 107 9.05 13.24 7.80
C ARG A 107 8.67 12.61 6.46
N VAL A 108 9.22 11.42 6.22
CA VAL A 108 8.87 10.60 5.06
C VAL A 108 7.40 10.19 5.12
N SER A 109 6.76 10.13 3.95
CA SER A 109 5.39 9.60 3.83
C SER A 109 5.26 8.10 4.09
N GLY A 110 6.42 7.40 4.20
CA GLY A 110 6.43 5.95 4.05
C GLY A 110 6.17 5.53 2.60
N GLY A 111 6.49 4.28 2.29
CA GLY A 111 6.42 3.69 0.94
C GLY A 111 6.29 2.16 1.00
N SER A 112 6.24 1.54 -0.15
CA SER A 112 6.38 2.11 -1.51
C SER A 112 5.11 2.76 -2.05
N SER A 113 3.94 2.67 -1.41
CA SER A 113 2.67 3.28 -1.86
C SER A 113 2.50 4.70 -1.29
N SER A 114 3.53 5.56 -1.44
CA SER A 114 3.62 6.89 -0.82
C SER A 114 2.46 7.80 -1.24
N GLY A 115 2.27 8.02 -2.53
CA GLY A 115 1.23 8.89 -3.05
C GLY A 115 -0.18 8.38 -2.74
N SER A 116 -0.40 7.05 -2.70
CA SER A 116 -1.70 6.47 -2.33
C SER A 116 -2.11 6.83 -0.90
N ALA A 117 -1.18 6.69 0.05
CA ALA A 117 -1.44 7.04 1.44
C ALA A 117 -1.66 8.55 1.62
N VAL A 118 -0.79 9.37 1.02
CA VAL A 118 -0.91 10.84 1.12
C VAL A 118 -2.20 11.34 0.46
N ALA A 119 -2.60 10.78 -0.69
CA ALA A 119 -3.85 11.17 -1.36
C ALA A 119 -5.07 10.98 -0.46
N VAL A 120 -5.16 9.86 0.27
CA VAL A 120 -6.26 9.59 1.21
C VAL A 120 -6.16 10.46 2.45
N ALA A 121 -4.98 10.56 3.04
CA ALA A 121 -4.78 11.34 4.27
C ALA A 121 -5.03 12.83 4.07
N ALA A 122 -4.68 13.38 2.90
CA ALA A 122 -4.93 14.79 2.53
C ALA A 122 -6.35 15.04 1.99
N GLY A 123 -7.20 14.00 1.88
CA GLY A 123 -8.57 14.14 1.37
C GLY A 123 -8.66 14.33 -0.16
N MET A 124 -7.60 14.07 -0.90
CA MET A 124 -7.56 14.18 -2.36
C MET A 124 -8.26 13.01 -3.07
N ALA A 125 -8.46 11.91 -2.35
CA ALA A 125 -9.26 10.77 -2.75
C ALA A 125 -9.93 10.16 -1.52
N THR A 126 -11.11 9.57 -1.70
CA THR A 126 -11.83 8.87 -0.61
C THR A 126 -11.10 7.60 -0.19
N ALA A 127 -10.57 6.89 -1.17
CA ALA A 127 -9.83 5.65 -0.98
C ALA A 127 -8.68 5.55 -1.97
N ALA A 128 -7.72 4.66 -1.69
CA ALA A 128 -6.68 4.34 -2.65
C ALA A 128 -6.36 2.84 -2.67
N LEU A 129 -5.92 2.40 -3.85
CA LEU A 129 -5.30 1.09 -4.08
C LEU A 129 -3.79 1.26 -4.08
N GLY A 130 -3.11 0.41 -3.32
CA GLY A 130 -1.67 0.25 -3.34
C GLY A 130 -1.28 -1.21 -3.42
N THR A 131 -0.01 -1.50 -3.11
CA THR A 131 0.51 -2.87 -2.98
C THR A 131 1.33 -3.00 -1.71
N ASP A 132 1.30 -4.17 -1.10
CA ASP A 132 2.06 -4.50 0.11
C ASP A 132 2.72 -5.87 -0.07
N THR A 133 4.00 -5.87 -0.42
CA THR A 133 4.83 -7.08 -0.52
C THR A 133 5.45 -7.41 0.84
N ALA A 134 5.92 -6.36 1.55
CA ALA A 134 6.58 -6.49 2.83
C ALA A 134 6.43 -5.21 3.69
N GLY A 135 5.24 -4.58 3.67
CA GLY A 135 4.95 -3.37 4.44
C GLY A 135 4.51 -2.17 3.60
N SER A 136 4.59 -2.23 2.27
CA SER A 136 4.34 -1.08 1.37
C SER A 136 2.90 -0.55 1.35
N GLY A 137 1.96 -1.21 2.01
CA GLY A 137 0.61 -0.71 2.30
C GLY A 137 0.51 -0.19 3.73
N ARG A 138 0.98 -0.97 4.70
CA ARG A 138 0.87 -0.68 6.13
C ARG A 138 1.79 0.45 6.60
N VAL A 139 3.04 0.48 6.15
CA VAL A 139 4.02 1.51 6.53
C VAL A 139 3.56 2.93 6.13
N PRO A 140 3.21 3.21 4.86
CA PRO A 140 2.76 4.55 4.50
C PRO A 140 1.42 4.92 5.15
N ALA A 141 0.53 3.97 5.43
CA ALA A 141 -0.68 4.23 6.20
C ALA A 141 -0.36 4.70 7.63
N ALA A 142 0.55 4.00 8.32
CA ALA A 142 1.01 4.39 9.66
C ALA A 142 1.68 5.77 9.67
N CYS A 143 2.53 6.07 8.68
CA CYS A 143 3.20 7.37 8.56
C CYS A 143 2.24 8.55 8.33
N ASN A 144 1.02 8.27 7.85
CA ASN A 144 0.03 9.32 7.53
C ASN A 144 -1.24 9.24 8.40
N GLY A 145 -1.28 8.37 9.43
CA GLY A 145 -2.39 8.28 10.37
C GLY A 145 -3.70 7.80 9.77
N ILE A 146 -3.65 6.90 8.78
CA ILE A 146 -4.82 6.34 8.10
C ILE A 146 -4.84 4.81 8.21
N VAL A 147 -5.89 4.18 7.73
CA VAL A 147 -6.01 2.72 7.66
C VAL A 147 -5.33 2.19 6.41
N GLY A 148 -4.39 1.25 6.59
CA GLY A 148 -3.78 0.46 5.52
C GLY A 148 -4.15 -1.01 5.69
N LEU A 149 -5.07 -1.50 4.88
CA LEU A 149 -5.54 -2.87 4.93
C LEU A 149 -4.80 -3.73 3.92
N LYS A 150 -3.98 -4.67 4.41
CA LYS A 150 -3.36 -5.73 3.62
C LYS A 150 -4.13 -7.02 3.86
N PRO A 151 -4.92 -7.50 2.91
CA PRO A 151 -5.61 -8.78 3.06
C PRO A 151 -4.64 -9.96 2.97
N SER A 152 -5.15 -11.18 3.13
CA SER A 152 -4.37 -12.38 2.84
C SER A 152 -3.98 -12.43 1.36
N PRO A 153 -2.74 -12.88 1.04
CA PRO A 153 -2.36 -13.11 -0.35
C PRO A 153 -3.36 -14.00 -1.09
N GLY A 154 -3.67 -13.64 -2.34
CA GLY A 154 -4.64 -14.36 -3.16
C GLY A 154 -6.10 -13.93 -3.00
N LEU A 155 -6.47 -13.18 -1.96
CA LEU A 155 -7.84 -12.67 -1.81
C LEU A 155 -8.16 -11.60 -2.86
N LEU A 156 -7.25 -10.68 -3.10
CA LEU A 156 -7.32 -9.71 -4.19
C LEU A 156 -6.43 -10.15 -5.35
N PRO A 157 -6.92 -10.07 -6.61
CA PRO A 157 -6.14 -10.48 -7.77
C PRO A 157 -4.95 -9.56 -8.03
N VAL A 158 -3.80 -10.14 -8.39
CA VAL A 158 -2.55 -9.43 -8.71
C VAL A 158 -2.29 -9.26 -10.21
N ALA A 159 -3.15 -9.78 -11.08
CA ALA A 159 -3.04 -9.58 -12.51
C ALA A 159 -3.11 -8.09 -12.86
N GLY A 160 -2.33 -7.63 -13.86
CA GLY A 160 -2.25 -6.22 -14.23
C GLY A 160 -1.52 -5.34 -13.20
N ILE A 161 -0.72 -5.94 -12.32
CA ILE A 161 0.17 -5.22 -11.39
C ILE A 161 1.61 -5.54 -11.76
N VAL A 162 2.43 -4.52 -11.98
CA VAL A 162 3.88 -4.68 -12.15
C VAL A 162 4.45 -5.23 -10.85
N PRO A 163 5.02 -6.45 -10.84
CA PRO A 163 5.39 -7.12 -9.61
C PRO A 163 6.65 -6.54 -8.97
N ALA A 164 6.68 -6.56 -7.64
CA ALA A 164 7.90 -6.39 -6.85
C ALA A 164 8.48 -7.75 -6.46
N CYS A 165 7.63 -8.64 -5.95
CA CYS A 165 7.94 -10.02 -5.64
C CYS A 165 6.64 -10.82 -5.75
N ARG A 166 6.44 -11.52 -6.87
CA ARG A 166 5.14 -12.06 -7.29
C ARG A 166 4.49 -12.97 -6.26
N THR A 167 5.27 -13.79 -5.56
CA THR A 167 4.76 -14.73 -4.55
C THR A 167 4.32 -14.06 -3.25
N LEU A 168 4.76 -12.82 -3.01
CA LEU A 168 4.45 -12.04 -1.81
C LEU A 168 3.55 -10.85 -2.09
N ASP A 169 3.45 -10.42 -3.35
CA ASP A 169 2.69 -9.22 -3.72
C ASP A 169 1.22 -9.36 -3.34
N CYS A 170 0.72 -8.34 -2.65
CA CYS A 170 -0.65 -8.27 -2.21
C CYS A 170 -1.20 -6.87 -2.49
N PRO A 171 -2.30 -6.70 -3.26
CA PRO A 171 -2.97 -5.42 -3.33
C PRO A 171 -3.42 -4.97 -1.94
N SER A 172 -3.26 -3.70 -1.63
CA SER A 172 -3.64 -3.10 -0.35
C SER A 172 -4.56 -1.92 -0.53
N LEU A 173 -5.43 -1.70 0.45
CA LEU A 173 -6.46 -0.67 0.42
C LEU A 173 -6.14 0.40 1.47
N PHE A 174 -6.30 1.66 1.08
CA PHE A 174 -6.11 2.81 1.97
C PHE A 174 -7.43 3.54 2.14
N THR A 175 -7.79 3.84 3.39
CA THR A 175 -8.99 4.58 3.76
C THR A 175 -8.74 5.38 5.04
N ARG A 176 -9.64 6.30 5.37
CA ARG A 176 -9.53 7.04 6.63
C ARG A 176 -10.08 6.26 7.81
N THR A 177 -11.03 5.38 7.58
CA THR A 177 -11.68 4.59 8.63
C THR A 177 -11.69 3.09 8.31
N VAL A 178 -11.79 2.25 9.35
CA VAL A 178 -11.92 0.79 9.20
C VAL A 178 -13.21 0.43 8.47
N GLY A 179 -14.32 1.12 8.74
CA GLY A 179 -15.59 0.88 8.06
C GLY A 179 -15.52 1.12 6.54
N GLU A 180 -14.76 2.13 6.10
CA GLU A 180 -14.50 2.33 4.65
C GLU A 180 -13.66 1.20 4.07
N ALA A 181 -12.64 0.71 4.81
CA ALA A 181 -11.83 -0.43 4.38
C ALA A 181 -12.66 -1.71 4.24
N GLU A 182 -13.58 -1.95 5.17
CA GLU A 182 -14.52 -3.06 5.13
C GLU A 182 -15.44 -2.98 3.90
N ARG A 183 -15.97 -1.79 3.57
CA ARG A 183 -16.80 -1.58 2.36
C ARG A 183 -16.04 -1.93 1.08
N LEU A 184 -14.77 -1.52 0.97
CA LEU A 184 -13.94 -1.86 -0.20
C LEU A 184 -13.65 -3.36 -0.25
N LEU A 185 -13.30 -3.97 0.88
CA LEU A 185 -12.97 -5.39 0.92
C LEU A 185 -14.19 -6.28 0.66
N ALA A 186 -15.39 -5.84 1.04
CA ALA A 186 -16.64 -6.55 0.78
C ALA A 186 -16.95 -6.75 -0.71
N VAL A 187 -16.38 -5.93 -1.60
CA VAL A 187 -16.47 -6.13 -3.07
C VAL A 187 -15.77 -7.43 -3.51
N PHE A 188 -14.78 -7.89 -2.75
CA PHE A 188 -13.99 -9.08 -3.06
C PHE A 188 -14.38 -10.30 -2.23
N ALA A 189 -14.88 -10.10 -1.03
CA ALA A 189 -15.19 -11.14 -0.06
C ALA A 189 -16.41 -10.75 0.79
N PRO A 190 -17.61 -10.66 0.17
CA PRO A 190 -18.83 -10.22 0.88
C PRO A 190 -19.19 -11.14 2.05
N GLU A 191 -18.91 -12.43 1.95
CA GLU A 191 -19.16 -13.42 2.99
C GLU A 191 -18.30 -13.23 4.26
N ALA A 192 -17.13 -12.59 4.14
CA ALA A 192 -16.25 -12.32 5.28
C ALA A 192 -16.81 -11.26 6.25
N PHE A 193 -17.83 -10.53 5.84
CA PHE A 193 -18.42 -9.40 6.59
C PHE A 193 -19.86 -9.68 7.05
N SER A 194 -20.23 -10.95 7.24
CA SER A 194 -21.54 -11.32 7.77
C SER A 194 -21.77 -10.68 9.16
N PRO A 195 -22.95 -10.07 9.39
CA PRO A 195 -23.33 -9.56 10.69
C PRO A 195 -23.24 -10.68 11.75
N GLY A 196 -22.47 -10.49 12.80
CA GLY A 196 -22.30 -11.49 13.87
C GLY A 196 -20.90 -12.10 13.97
N ALA A 197 -20.01 -11.95 12.96
CA ALA A 197 -18.61 -12.40 13.06
C ALA A 197 -17.78 -11.58 14.06
N ARG A 198 -18.32 -10.48 14.61
CA ARG A 198 -17.61 -9.44 15.36
C ARG A 198 -17.46 -9.70 16.87
N ALA A 199 -18.11 -10.67 17.44
CA ALA A 199 -18.08 -10.88 18.89
C ALA A 199 -17.24 -12.11 19.27
N ARG A 200 -15.92 -12.08 19.08
CA ARG A 200 -15.03 -13.02 19.76
C ARG A 200 -14.76 -12.52 21.18
N ARG A 201 -15.37 -13.14 22.18
CA ARG A 201 -14.91 -13.05 23.58
C ARG A 201 -13.63 -13.85 23.73
N GLY A 202 -12.69 -13.36 24.55
CA GLY A 202 -11.42 -14.07 24.81
C GLY A 202 -10.39 -13.88 23.68
N LEU A 203 -10.15 -12.63 23.25
CA LEU A 203 -9.13 -12.31 22.27
C LEU A 203 -7.72 -12.39 22.89
N ARG A 204 -6.84 -13.22 22.32
CA ARG A 204 -5.41 -13.25 22.67
C ARG A 204 -4.63 -12.34 21.72
N VAL A 205 -3.91 -11.37 22.26
CA VAL A 205 -3.10 -10.40 21.50
C VAL A 205 -1.62 -10.64 21.81
N GLY A 206 -0.85 -11.04 20.80
CA GLY A 206 0.60 -11.19 20.90
C GLY A 206 1.28 -9.82 20.89
N VAL A 207 2.24 -9.61 21.79
CA VAL A 207 3.12 -8.44 21.83
C VAL A 207 4.58 -8.91 21.83
N ALA A 208 5.50 -8.11 21.27
CA ALA A 208 6.92 -8.43 21.31
C ALA A 208 7.39 -8.66 22.75
N ASP A 209 8.05 -9.77 23.02
CA ASP A 209 8.74 -9.99 24.27
C ASP A 209 9.99 -9.10 24.41
N GLU A 210 10.57 -9.04 25.62
CA GLU A 210 11.74 -8.20 25.88
C GLU A 210 12.96 -8.59 25.02
N GLY A 211 13.13 -9.87 24.71
CA GLY A 211 14.27 -10.40 23.95
C GLY A 211 14.21 -10.09 22.47
N SER A 212 13.03 -10.00 21.90
CA SER A 212 12.79 -9.75 20.47
C SER A 212 12.32 -8.33 20.16
N ARG A 213 12.14 -7.48 21.18
CA ARG A 213 11.72 -6.09 20.99
C ARG A 213 12.84 -5.26 20.36
N LEU A 214 12.57 -4.72 19.17
CA LEU A 214 13.50 -3.80 18.51
C LEU A 214 13.60 -2.48 19.28
N PRO A 215 14.79 -1.86 19.35
CA PRO A 215 14.95 -0.53 19.95
C PRO A 215 14.14 0.49 19.14
N LEU A 216 13.31 1.25 19.82
CA LEU A 216 12.51 2.33 19.23
C LEU A 216 13.03 3.68 19.69
N HIS A 217 12.73 4.73 18.91
CA HIS A 217 12.90 6.10 19.41
C HIS A 217 12.05 6.28 20.70
N PRO A 218 12.54 7.02 21.73
CA PRO A 218 11.87 7.13 23.03
C PRO A 218 10.37 7.47 22.94
N GLY A 219 9.98 8.40 22.06
CA GLY A 219 8.57 8.73 21.85
C GLY A 219 7.74 7.59 21.24
N ALA A 220 8.31 6.81 20.33
CA ALA A 220 7.65 5.63 19.74
C ALA A 220 7.57 4.49 20.75
N ASP A 221 8.58 4.34 21.61
CA ASP A 221 8.60 3.36 22.68
C ASP A 221 7.50 3.63 23.71
N ALA A 222 7.37 4.88 24.16
CA ALA A 222 6.31 5.29 25.07
C ALA A 222 4.90 5.08 24.44
N ALA A 223 4.72 5.42 23.17
CA ALA A 223 3.46 5.20 22.45
C ALA A 223 3.12 3.70 22.33
N TYR A 224 4.11 2.85 22.05
CA TYR A 224 3.94 1.41 22.02
C TYR A 224 3.46 0.88 23.40
N GLY A 225 4.15 1.26 24.49
CA GLY A 225 3.76 0.88 25.84
C GLY A 225 2.35 1.32 26.21
N ALA A 226 1.98 2.57 25.87
CA ALA A 226 0.64 3.07 26.11
C ALA A 226 -0.43 2.30 25.31
N THR A 227 -0.13 1.93 24.05
CA THR A 227 -1.01 1.13 23.22
C THR A 227 -1.21 -0.27 23.78
N VAL A 228 -0.14 -0.94 24.21
CA VAL A 228 -0.21 -2.26 24.84
C VAL A 228 -1.06 -2.20 26.11
N ALA A 229 -0.86 -1.18 26.94
CA ALA A 229 -1.65 -0.99 28.16
C ALA A 229 -3.14 -0.76 27.85
N ALA A 230 -3.46 0.05 26.83
CA ALA A 230 -4.84 0.29 26.43
C ALA A 230 -5.51 -0.99 25.90
N VAL A 231 -4.79 -1.81 25.11
CA VAL A 231 -5.29 -3.10 24.62
C VAL A 231 -5.52 -4.07 25.76
N ALA A 232 -4.59 -4.15 26.73
CA ALA A 232 -4.70 -5.01 27.90
C ALA A 232 -5.87 -4.63 28.83
N ALA A 233 -6.26 -3.35 28.83
CA ALA A 233 -7.43 -2.87 29.59
C ALA A 233 -8.77 -3.23 28.92
N GLY A 234 -8.76 -3.77 27.70
CA GLY A 234 -9.95 -4.20 26.97
C GLY A 234 -10.61 -5.41 27.63
N ASP A 235 -11.96 -5.41 27.72
CA ASP A 235 -12.71 -6.52 28.31
C ASP A 235 -12.54 -7.81 27.48
N GLY A 236 -12.12 -8.89 28.15
CA GLY A 236 -11.90 -10.19 27.51
C GLY A 236 -10.67 -10.26 26.61
N VAL A 237 -9.70 -9.36 26.74
CA VAL A 237 -8.41 -9.38 26.03
C VAL A 237 -7.32 -9.96 26.94
N ASP A 238 -6.60 -10.95 26.41
CA ASP A 238 -5.41 -11.55 27.02
C ASP A 238 -4.17 -11.16 26.21
N VAL A 239 -3.26 -10.39 26.78
CA VAL A 239 -2.01 -9.97 26.15
C VAL A 239 -0.91 -10.97 26.48
N VAL A 240 -0.30 -11.56 25.47
CA VAL A 240 0.72 -12.60 25.62
C VAL A 240 2.05 -12.17 24.97
N PRO A 241 3.20 -12.34 25.64
CA PRO A 241 4.50 -12.08 25.03
C PRO A 241 4.79 -13.11 23.93
N VAL A 242 5.37 -12.65 22.83
CA VAL A 242 5.72 -13.46 21.64
C VAL A 242 7.14 -13.14 21.22
N ASP A 243 7.96 -14.17 21.00
CA ASP A 243 9.25 -14.04 20.35
C ASP A 243 9.06 -13.71 18.86
N LEU A 244 9.52 -12.54 18.44
CA LEU A 244 9.48 -12.08 17.04
C LEU A 244 10.75 -12.46 16.26
N GLY A 245 11.77 -13.04 16.87
CA GLY A 245 13.04 -13.43 16.23
C GLY A 245 12.84 -14.25 14.95
N PRO A 246 12.02 -15.32 14.95
CA PRO A 246 11.73 -16.09 13.74
C PRO A 246 11.08 -15.26 12.62
N LEU A 247 10.26 -14.26 12.95
CA LEU A 247 9.62 -13.39 11.96
C LEU A 247 10.63 -12.42 11.34
N PHE A 248 11.58 -11.89 12.12
CA PHE A 248 12.66 -11.07 11.61
C PHE A 248 13.58 -11.87 10.69
N ALA A 249 13.94 -13.11 11.05
CA ALA A 249 14.73 -13.99 10.20
C ALA A 249 14.06 -14.26 8.84
N VAL A 250 12.74 -14.45 8.81
CA VAL A 250 11.97 -14.52 7.55
C VAL A 250 12.02 -13.20 6.79
N GLY A 251 11.92 -12.06 7.49
CA GLY A 251 12.03 -10.73 6.87
C GLY A 251 13.37 -10.50 6.15
N ASP A 252 14.47 -11.01 6.70
CA ASP A 252 15.82 -10.89 6.11
C ASP A 252 15.94 -11.63 4.77
N LEU A 253 15.18 -12.71 4.57
CA LEU A 253 15.16 -13.44 3.29
C LEU A 253 14.68 -12.59 2.11
N LEU A 254 13.94 -11.51 2.37
CA LEU A 254 13.48 -10.58 1.32
C LEU A 254 14.65 -9.89 0.60
N TYR A 255 15.77 -9.69 1.30
CA TYR A 255 16.95 -8.98 0.80
C TYR A 255 18.17 -9.88 0.62
N GLY A 256 18.19 -11.06 1.18
CA GLY A 256 19.31 -11.99 1.15
C GLY A 256 19.00 -13.37 0.57
N GLY A 257 17.73 -13.63 0.21
CA GLY A 257 17.27 -14.95 -0.23
C GLY A 257 16.77 -15.00 -1.67
N ALA A 258 16.02 -16.05 -2.00
CA ALA A 258 15.47 -16.32 -3.33
C ALA A 258 14.54 -15.21 -3.85
N TRP A 259 13.92 -14.42 -2.98
CA TRP A 259 13.06 -13.32 -3.36
C TRP A 259 13.79 -12.18 -4.07
N VAL A 260 15.11 -12.05 -3.91
CA VAL A 260 15.94 -11.13 -4.71
C VAL A 260 15.92 -11.54 -6.18
N ALA A 261 16.05 -12.84 -6.47
CA ALA A 261 15.98 -13.37 -7.84
C ALA A 261 14.58 -13.20 -8.44
N GLU A 262 13.53 -13.41 -7.65
CA GLU A 262 12.15 -13.19 -8.09
C GLU A 262 11.88 -11.71 -8.43
N ARG A 263 12.38 -10.79 -7.63
CA ARG A 263 12.34 -9.35 -7.91
C ARG A 263 13.07 -9.00 -9.20
N TYR A 264 14.27 -9.56 -9.39
CA TYR A 264 15.04 -9.38 -10.62
C TYR A 264 14.30 -9.94 -11.85
N HIS A 265 13.67 -11.12 -11.74
CA HIS A 265 12.87 -11.71 -12.81
C HIS A 265 11.75 -10.78 -13.30
N ALA A 266 11.17 -9.97 -12.44
CA ALA A 266 10.05 -9.09 -12.77
C ALA A 266 10.44 -7.94 -13.72
N VAL A 267 11.57 -7.27 -13.46
CA VAL A 267 11.97 -6.03 -14.17
C VAL A 267 13.46 -6.00 -14.53
N GLY A 268 14.22 -7.07 -14.26
CA GLY A 268 15.67 -7.11 -14.43
C GLY A 268 16.10 -6.84 -15.88
N ALA A 269 15.47 -7.48 -16.86
CA ALA A 269 15.77 -7.27 -18.28
C ALA A 269 15.59 -5.80 -18.70
N PHE A 270 14.56 -5.11 -18.20
CA PHE A 270 14.38 -3.68 -18.43
C PHE A 270 15.52 -2.86 -17.81
N ILE A 271 15.92 -3.17 -16.57
CA ILE A 271 16.97 -2.43 -15.87
C ILE A 271 18.33 -2.63 -16.53
N GLU A 272 18.63 -3.83 -17.02
CA GLU A 272 19.87 -4.10 -17.77
C GLU A 272 19.93 -3.32 -19.08
N ALA A 273 18.81 -3.25 -19.81
CA ALA A 273 18.71 -2.46 -21.03
C ALA A 273 18.75 -0.94 -20.77
N HIS A 274 18.42 -0.49 -19.54
CA HIS A 274 18.30 0.93 -19.19
C HIS A 274 18.98 1.26 -17.85
N PRO A 275 20.27 1.01 -17.65
CA PRO A 275 20.94 1.10 -16.36
C PRO A 275 20.91 2.51 -15.74
N ALA A 276 20.87 3.57 -16.56
CA ALA A 276 20.77 4.95 -16.09
C ALA A 276 19.35 5.35 -15.60
N ARG A 277 18.34 4.52 -15.86
CA ARG A 277 16.93 4.83 -15.53
C ARG A 277 16.46 4.23 -14.22
N SER A 278 17.26 3.34 -13.59
CA SER A 278 16.98 2.80 -12.27
C SER A 278 17.66 3.62 -11.18
N THR A 279 16.98 3.78 -10.03
CA THR A 279 17.61 4.41 -8.87
C THR A 279 18.76 3.55 -8.34
N PRO A 280 19.85 4.15 -7.82
CA PRO A 280 20.98 3.38 -7.26
C PRO A 280 20.56 2.41 -6.15
N SER A 281 19.52 2.76 -5.40
CA SER A 281 18.97 1.91 -4.34
C SER A 281 18.31 0.65 -4.89
N TRP A 282 17.64 0.72 -6.05
CA TRP A 282 17.05 -0.46 -6.68
C TRP A 282 18.15 -1.42 -7.14
N ARG A 283 19.19 -0.91 -7.80
CA ARG A 283 20.34 -1.72 -8.25
C ARG A 283 20.99 -2.50 -7.12
N ARG A 284 21.17 -1.88 -5.94
CA ARG A 284 21.73 -2.55 -4.76
C ARG A 284 20.80 -3.59 -4.13
N SER A 285 19.49 -3.38 -4.19
CA SER A 285 18.51 -4.29 -3.58
C SER A 285 18.11 -5.46 -4.47
N SER A 286 18.47 -5.44 -5.75
CA SER A 286 18.18 -6.48 -6.73
C SER A 286 19.41 -7.29 -7.14
N SER A 287 20.63 -6.78 -6.90
CA SER A 287 21.87 -7.56 -7.00
C SER A 287 22.11 -8.24 -5.64
N GLY A 288 21.98 -9.58 -5.58
CA GLY A 288 22.32 -10.34 -4.37
C GLY A 288 23.80 -10.20 -4.00
N PRO A 289 24.21 -10.65 -2.80
CA PRO A 289 25.61 -10.65 -2.38
C PRO A 289 26.38 -11.62 -3.29
N GLY A 290 26.99 -11.11 -4.35
CA GLY A 290 27.79 -11.91 -5.31
C GLY A 290 27.62 -11.52 -6.79
N ALA A 291 26.94 -10.42 -7.13
CA ALA A 291 26.91 -9.82 -8.47
C ALA A 291 27.89 -8.64 -8.57
#